data_e526e975c09e965fb925384dba13f86a
#
_entry.id   e526e975c09e965fb925384dba13f86a
#
_cell.length_a   1.000
_cell.length_b   1.000
_cell.length_c   1.000
_cell.angle_alpha   90.00
_cell.angle_beta   90.00
_cell.angle_gamma   90.00
#
_symmetry.space_group_name_H-M   'P 1'
#
loop_
_entity.id
_entity.type
_entity.pdbx_description
1 polymer ?
#
loop_
_entity_poly.entity_id
_entity_poly.type
_entity_poly.pdbx_seq_one_letter_code
_entity_poly.pdbx_strand_id
1 'polypeptide(L)'
;VKVNYLAEEENIFQVVQAHISKEDITGRKEETEITEWRIGKSDESGKMRKESSQTLTEDGIYKLRMNVADMAGHENQVERQVIIDKENPVIVHVDELDGQYLKYFRWDYSAGESVKDFTSYTYTMKLDDTVYRPGEKIEKEGMHTLVVEAVDSAGNKSDAKARFTIDHTPPVIRFENIREGESYEKERKFYIRTENPEDQIEYIKINGAKQKSE
;
A
#
# COMPACT_ATOMS: atom_id res chain seq x y z
N VAL A 1 7.37 15.39 16.47
CA VAL A 1 8.74 15.12 16.99
C VAL A 1 9.36 16.40 17.47
N LYS A 2 9.93 16.41 18.69
CA LYS A 2 10.69 17.54 19.24
C LYS A 2 12.18 17.32 18.96
N VAL A 3 12.82 18.28 18.34
CA VAL A 3 14.25 18.26 18.04
C VAL A 3 14.94 19.31 18.90
N ASN A 4 16.02 18.91 19.56
CA ASN A 4 16.83 19.82 20.35
C ASN A 4 18.21 19.94 19.70
N TYR A 5 18.64 21.17 19.45
CA TYR A 5 19.99 21.50 19.05
C TYR A 5 20.77 21.94 20.28
N LEU A 6 21.95 21.37 20.47
CA LEU A 6 22.83 21.68 21.57
C LEU A 6 24.27 21.80 21.07
N ALA A 7 24.92 22.93 21.39
CA ALA A 7 26.35 23.10 21.25
C ALA A 7 26.94 23.46 22.61
N GLU A 8 28.05 22.84 22.98
CA GLU A 8 28.83 23.11 24.18
C GLU A 8 30.29 23.28 23.80
N GLU A 9 30.95 24.34 24.38
CA GLU A 9 32.33 24.69 24.09
C GLU A 9 33.00 25.29 25.31
N GLU A 10 34.28 25.01 25.52
CA GLU A 10 35.08 25.60 26.60
C GLU A 10 35.34 27.09 26.36
N ASN A 11 35.42 27.48 25.09
CA ASN A 11 35.66 28.86 24.65
C ASN A 11 34.33 29.51 24.19
N ILE A 12 34.46 30.71 23.64
CA ILE A 12 33.31 31.44 23.07
C ILE A 12 33.04 30.93 21.64
N PHE A 13 31.81 30.63 21.34
CA PHE A 13 31.38 30.34 19.99
C PHE A 13 31.55 31.54 19.06
N GLN A 14 32.19 31.38 17.91
CA GLN A 14 32.19 32.36 16.86
C GLN A 14 30.92 32.19 15.99
N VAL A 15 30.62 30.97 15.58
CA VAL A 15 29.48 30.65 14.74
C VAL A 15 28.69 29.48 15.34
N VAL A 16 27.37 29.61 15.37
CA VAL A 16 26.44 28.51 15.58
C VAL A 16 25.31 28.71 14.60
N GLN A 17 25.20 27.81 13.64
CA GLN A 17 24.16 27.82 12.62
C GLN A 17 23.47 26.46 12.61
N ALA A 18 22.15 26.44 12.51
CA ALA A 18 21.42 25.23 12.26
C ALA A 18 20.31 25.46 11.24
N HIS A 19 20.12 24.47 10.41
CA HIS A 19 19.13 24.47 9.34
C HIS A 19 18.27 23.21 9.41
N ILE A 20 17.00 23.37 9.09
CA ILE A 20 16.07 22.28 8.84
C ILE A 20 15.70 22.35 7.36
N SER A 21 16.04 21.34 6.57
CA SER A 21 15.43 21.15 5.26
C SER A 21 14.37 20.07 5.34
N LYS A 22 13.20 20.32 4.76
CA LYS A 22 12.08 19.42 4.64
C LYS A 22 11.85 19.09 3.18
N GLU A 23 11.66 17.82 2.88
CA GLU A 23 11.09 17.32 1.63
C GLU A 23 9.75 16.67 1.95
N ASP A 24 8.66 17.23 1.40
CA ASP A 24 7.32 16.69 1.63
C ASP A 24 7.04 15.49 0.74
N ILE A 25 5.87 14.87 0.92
CA ILE A 25 5.42 13.70 0.15
C ILE A 25 5.28 13.96 -1.37
N THR A 26 5.24 15.22 -1.79
CA THR A 26 5.20 15.62 -3.22
C THR A 26 6.58 15.89 -3.81
N GLY A 27 7.63 15.81 -2.98
CA GLY A 27 9.01 16.12 -3.36
C GLY A 27 9.36 17.63 -3.29
N ARG A 28 8.46 18.46 -2.75
CA ARG A 28 8.73 19.88 -2.53
C ARG A 28 9.70 20.05 -1.38
N LYS A 29 10.72 20.90 -1.59
CA LYS A 29 11.77 21.17 -0.61
C LYS A 29 11.63 22.58 -0.02
N GLU A 30 11.78 22.64 1.28
CA GLU A 30 11.81 23.88 2.05
C GLU A 30 13.01 23.86 2.98
N GLU A 31 13.65 25.01 3.21
CA GLU A 31 14.76 25.15 4.14
C GLU A 31 14.47 26.29 5.10
N THR A 32 14.72 26.04 6.39
CA THR A 32 14.52 27.00 7.46
C THR A 32 15.78 27.10 8.31
N GLU A 33 16.31 28.30 8.48
CA GLU A 33 17.39 28.57 9.42
C GLU A 33 16.85 28.73 10.85
N ILE A 34 17.53 28.13 11.81
CA ILE A 34 17.22 28.27 13.23
C ILE A 34 17.90 29.53 13.77
N THR A 35 17.11 30.54 14.07
CA THR A 35 17.60 31.86 14.51
C THR A 35 17.46 32.08 16.01
N GLU A 36 16.60 31.31 16.69
CA GLU A 36 16.36 31.48 18.13
C GLU A 36 17.25 30.53 18.95
N TRP A 37 18.17 31.09 19.71
CA TRP A 37 19.10 30.38 20.57
C TRP A 37 19.03 30.84 22.02
N ARG A 38 18.99 29.91 22.94
CA ARG A 38 19.25 30.17 24.36
C ARG A 38 20.75 30.04 24.63
N ILE A 39 21.32 31.05 25.25
CA ILE A 39 22.74 31.10 25.59
C ILE A 39 22.86 30.99 27.12
N GLY A 40 23.71 30.09 27.57
CA GLY A 40 23.97 29.88 29.02
C GLY A 40 25.32 29.24 29.27
N LYS A 41 25.58 28.89 30.51
CA LYS A 41 26.71 28.05 30.88
C LYS A 41 26.19 26.66 31.28
N SER A 42 26.96 25.63 30.97
CA SER A 42 26.69 24.29 31.51
C SER A 42 26.88 24.27 33.02
N ASP A 43 25.94 23.66 33.71
CA ASP A 43 25.87 23.69 35.19
C ASP A 43 27.07 23.03 35.90
N GLU A 44 27.72 22.06 35.26
CA GLU A 44 28.78 21.26 35.85
C GLU A 44 30.18 21.55 35.31
N SER A 45 30.33 21.95 34.03
CA SER A 45 31.65 22.13 33.40
C SER A 45 32.07 23.59 33.19
N GLY A 46 31.14 24.56 33.39
CA GLY A 46 31.36 25.96 33.11
C GLY A 46 31.48 26.31 31.62
N LYS A 47 31.28 25.34 30.71
CA LYS A 47 31.34 25.53 29.28
C LYS A 47 30.21 26.44 28.78
N MET A 48 30.49 27.15 27.71
CA MET A 48 29.46 27.94 27.01
C MET A 48 28.48 26.97 26.34
N ARG A 49 27.18 27.25 26.47
CA ARG A 49 26.11 26.44 25.91
C ARG A 49 25.18 27.29 25.05
N LYS A 50 24.89 26.81 23.85
CA LYS A 50 23.81 27.33 23.02
C LYS A 50 22.84 26.21 22.69
N GLU A 51 21.57 26.46 22.89
CA GLU A 51 20.51 25.48 22.59
C GLU A 51 19.31 26.11 21.90
N SER A 52 18.67 25.32 21.05
CA SER A 52 17.39 25.63 20.44
C SER A 52 16.53 24.38 20.38
N SER A 53 15.22 24.56 20.33
CA SER A 53 14.25 23.47 20.26
C SER A 53 13.21 23.78 19.21
N GLN A 54 13.01 22.83 18.29
CA GLN A 54 12.02 22.90 17.23
C GLN A 54 11.06 21.72 17.32
N THR A 55 9.81 21.92 16.89
CA THR A 55 8.81 20.86 16.83
C THR A 55 8.44 20.60 15.38
N LEU A 56 8.68 19.39 14.91
CA LEU A 56 8.32 18.92 13.57
C LEU A 56 6.96 18.23 13.67
N THR A 57 5.99 18.66 12.89
CA THR A 57 4.60 18.20 12.99
C THR A 57 4.04 17.65 11.69
N GLU A 58 4.56 18.03 10.55
CA GLU A 58 4.04 17.62 9.25
C GLU A 58 4.80 16.40 8.71
N ASP A 59 4.15 15.66 7.83
CA ASP A 59 4.78 14.54 7.16
C ASP A 59 5.88 15.01 6.21
N GLY A 60 6.95 14.25 6.11
CA GLY A 60 8.09 14.57 5.29
C GLY A 60 9.42 14.03 5.81
N ILE A 61 10.43 14.16 4.97
CA ILE A 61 11.83 13.84 5.29
C ILE A 61 12.52 15.14 5.72
N TYR A 62 13.00 15.17 6.96
CA TYR A 62 13.70 16.30 7.54
C TYR A 62 15.19 15.99 7.63
N LYS A 63 16.02 16.89 7.11
CA LYS A 63 17.46 16.89 7.34
C LYS A 63 17.81 18.04 8.28
N LEU A 64 18.36 17.69 9.42
CA LEU A 64 18.73 18.59 10.49
C LEU A 64 20.23 18.76 10.46
N ARG A 65 20.72 19.96 10.14
CA ARG A 65 22.15 20.27 10.05
C ARG A 65 22.49 21.33 11.10
N MET A 66 23.60 21.15 11.79
CA MET A 66 24.15 22.10 12.71
C MET A 66 25.65 22.26 12.47
N ASN A 67 26.11 23.49 12.32
CA ASN A 67 27.50 23.86 12.18
C ASN A 67 27.90 24.74 13.35
N VAL A 68 29.06 24.48 13.93
CA VAL A 68 29.64 25.29 15.02
C VAL A 68 31.10 25.60 14.72
N ALA A 69 31.52 26.78 15.10
CA ALA A 69 32.95 27.18 15.08
C ALA A 69 33.29 27.94 16.36
N ASP A 70 34.51 27.74 16.90
CA ASP A 70 35.03 28.49 18.03
C ASP A 70 35.87 29.71 17.55
N MET A 71 36.33 30.52 18.48
CA MET A 71 37.16 31.66 18.21
C MET A 71 38.56 31.29 17.73
N ALA A 72 39.00 30.06 17.91
CA ALA A 72 40.29 29.56 17.41
C ALA A 72 40.19 29.04 15.96
N GLY A 73 38.96 28.98 15.40
CA GLY A 73 38.69 28.51 14.03
C GLY A 73 38.51 27.01 13.95
N HIS A 74 38.28 26.27 15.05
CA HIS A 74 37.88 24.88 14.98
C HIS A 74 36.41 24.77 14.63
N GLU A 75 36.09 23.87 13.69
CA GLU A 75 34.74 23.69 13.18
C GLU A 75 34.26 22.26 13.43
N ASN A 76 32.97 22.13 13.66
CA ASN A 76 32.28 20.83 13.70
C ASN A 76 30.90 20.93 13.04
N GLN A 77 30.50 19.84 12.38
CA GLN A 77 29.21 19.73 11.70
C GLN A 77 28.54 18.41 12.07
N VAL A 78 27.24 18.48 12.35
CA VAL A 78 26.39 17.32 12.58
C VAL A 78 25.19 17.39 11.65
N GLU A 79 24.88 16.27 11.01
CA GLU A 79 23.66 16.10 10.24
C GLU A 79 22.88 14.88 10.74
N ARG A 80 21.54 15.01 10.80
CA ARG A 80 20.61 13.92 11.15
C ARG A 80 19.40 13.97 10.23
N GLN A 81 18.89 12.81 9.88
CA GLN A 81 17.63 12.68 9.16
C GLN A 81 16.54 12.17 10.12
N VAL A 82 15.36 12.78 10.02
CA VAL A 82 14.14 12.38 10.72
C VAL A 82 13.05 12.27 9.68
N ILE A 83 12.26 11.22 9.73
CA ILE A 83 11.10 11.03 8.88
C ILE A 83 9.86 11.09 9.78
N ILE A 84 8.88 11.88 9.38
CA ILE A 84 7.55 11.90 9.98
C ILE A 84 6.58 11.41 8.92
N ASP A 85 5.86 10.36 9.25
CA ASP A 85 4.87 9.74 8.41
C ASP A 85 3.71 9.28 9.28
N LYS A 86 2.51 9.76 8.99
CA LYS A 86 1.27 9.46 9.72
C LYS A 86 0.24 8.79 8.83
N GLU A 87 0.55 8.69 7.53
CA GLU A 87 -0.33 8.06 6.58
C GLU A 87 -0.17 6.54 6.63
N ASN A 88 -1.25 5.84 6.37
CA ASN A 88 -1.21 4.40 6.27
C ASN A 88 -0.83 3.97 4.85
N PRO A 89 -0.11 2.85 4.68
CA PRO A 89 0.13 2.27 3.37
C PRO A 89 -1.18 2.02 2.61
N VAL A 90 -1.22 2.31 1.33
CA VAL A 90 -2.38 2.06 0.47
C VAL A 90 -2.22 0.73 -0.25
N ILE A 91 -3.07 -0.24 0.08
CA ILE A 91 -3.14 -1.53 -0.60
C ILE A 91 -4.08 -1.39 -1.80
N VAL A 92 -3.65 -1.83 -2.98
CA VAL A 92 -4.39 -1.71 -4.23
C VAL A 92 -4.65 -3.08 -4.86
N HIS A 93 -5.62 -3.16 -5.79
CA HIS A 93 -6.04 -4.34 -6.56
C HIS A 93 -6.74 -5.45 -5.79
N VAL A 94 -6.74 -5.45 -4.46
CA VAL A 94 -7.41 -6.49 -3.67
C VAL A 94 -8.92 -6.41 -3.85
N ASP A 95 -9.49 -5.21 -3.81
CA ASP A 95 -10.93 -4.98 -3.94
C ASP A 95 -11.48 -5.43 -5.30
N GLU A 96 -10.64 -5.44 -6.35
CA GLU A 96 -11.01 -5.88 -7.70
C GLU A 96 -11.34 -7.39 -7.76
N LEU A 97 -10.87 -8.16 -6.78
CA LEU A 97 -11.11 -9.60 -6.70
C LEU A 97 -12.44 -9.94 -6.02
N ASP A 98 -13.01 -9.01 -5.25
CA ASP A 98 -14.16 -9.33 -4.41
C ASP A 98 -15.38 -9.73 -5.25
N GLY A 99 -15.94 -10.90 -4.96
CA GLY A 99 -17.05 -11.48 -5.70
C GLY A 99 -16.70 -12.06 -7.09
N GLN A 100 -15.45 -12.10 -7.50
CA GLN A 100 -15.04 -12.62 -8.82
C GLN A 100 -15.11 -14.15 -8.89
N TYR A 101 -15.45 -14.66 -10.10
CA TYR A 101 -15.31 -16.06 -10.49
C TYR A 101 -14.12 -16.21 -11.42
N LEU A 102 -13.16 -17.03 -11.04
CA LEU A 102 -11.88 -17.20 -11.72
C LEU A 102 -11.65 -18.67 -12.11
N LYS A 103 -10.95 -18.92 -13.22
CA LYS A 103 -10.46 -20.27 -13.55
C LYS A 103 -9.28 -20.69 -12.66
N TYR A 104 -8.49 -19.75 -12.24
CA TYR A 104 -7.37 -19.90 -11.29
C TYR A 104 -7.07 -18.52 -10.72
N PHE A 105 -6.39 -18.51 -9.58
CA PHE A 105 -5.88 -17.27 -8.99
C PHE A 105 -4.35 -17.24 -9.09
N ARG A 106 -3.82 -16.08 -9.43
CA ARG A 106 -2.40 -15.75 -9.35
C ARG A 106 -2.25 -14.24 -9.17
N TRP A 107 -1.49 -13.84 -8.17
CA TRP A 107 -1.17 -12.44 -7.95
C TRP A 107 0.05 -12.07 -8.77
N ASP A 108 -0.14 -11.32 -9.85
CA ASP A 108 0.90 -10.98 -10.82
C ASP A 108 1.47 -9.56 -10.62
N TYR A 109 1.01 -8.84 -9.61
CA TYR A 109 1.50 -7.50 -9.31
C TYR A 109 2.80 -7.55 -8.50
N SER A 110 3.75 -6.64 -8.81
CA SER A 110 4.95 -6.40 -8.00
C SER A 110 4.60 -5.74 -6.66
N ALA A 111 5.57 -5.70 -5.75
CA ALA A 111 5.39 -5.05 -4.44
C ALA A 111 4.92 -3.59 -4.58
N GLY A 112 5.58 -2.78 -5.43
CA GLY A 112 5.23 -1.38 -5.65
C GLY A 112 3.92 -1.16 -6.44
N GLU A 113 3.38 -2.21 -7.08
CA GLU A 113 2.05 -2.18 -7.68
C GLU A 113 0.97 -2.59 -6.69
N SER A 114 1.32 -3.42 -5.70
CA SER A 114 0.39 -3.95 -4.69
C SER A 114 0.19 -3.02 -3.50
N VAL A 115 1.23 -2.31 -3.10
CA VAL A 115 1.22 -1.39 -1.94
C VAL A 115 1.95 -0.11 -2.32
N LYS A 116 1.38 1.03 -1.93
CA LYS A 116 1.96 2.37 -2.14
C LYS A 116 2.08 3.07 -0.80
N ASP A 117 3.25 3.66 -0.58
CA ASP A 117 3.53 4.43 0.61
C ASP A 117 4.65 5.45 0.36
N PHE A 118 4.69 6.51 1.17
CA PHE A 118 5.75 7.52 1.13
C PHE A 118 7.06 7.00 1.71
N THR A 119 6.98 6.14 2.73
CA THR A 119 8.13 5.51 3.36
C THR A 119 8.33 4.06 2.87
N SER A 120 9.37 3.41 3.32
CA SER A 120 9.55 1.98 3.05
C SER A 120 8.53 1.17 3.84
N TYR A 121 8.04 0.10 3.25
CA TYR A 121 7.02 -0.77 3.84
C TYR A 121 7.38 -2.25 3.71
N THR A 122 6.71 -3.06 4.50
CA THR A 122 6.63 -4.50 4.37
C THR A 122 5.17 -4.91 4.22
N TYR A 123 4.90 -5.99 3.47
CA TYR A 123 3.55 -6.52 3.38
C TYR A 123 3.57 -8.05 3.37
N THR A 124 2.46 -8.63 3.76
CA THR A 124 2.23 -10.07 3.74
C THR A 124 0.90 -10.39 3.08
N MET A 125 0.85 -11.51 2.37
CA MET A 125 -0.37 -12.04 1.78
C MET A 125 -0.70 -13.38 2.39
N LYS A 126 -1.98 -13.60 2.69
CA LYS A 126 -2.52 -14.88 3.14
C LYS A 126 -3.69 -15.26 2.26
N LEU A 127 -3.68 -16.47 1.75
CA LEU A 127 -4.81 -17.10 1.06
C LEU A 127 -5.33 -18.22 1.95
N ASP A 128 -6.60 -18.14 2.33
CA ASP A 128 -7.24 -19.10 3.26
C ASP A 128 -6.40 -19.30 4.53
N ASP A 129 -5.99 -18.19 5.15
CA ASP A 129 -5.15 -18.12 6.36
C ASP A 129 -3.71 -18.69 6.20
N THR A 130 -3.34 -19.15 5.02
CA THR A 130 -1.99 -19.64 4.72
C THR A 130 -1.18 -18.58 3.98
N VAL A 131 0.10 -18.42 4.34
CA VAL A 131 0.99 -17.47 3.65
C VAL A 131 1.02 -17.79 2.15
N TYR A 132 0.65 -16.79 1.35
CA TYR A 132 0.66 -16.85 -0.10
C TYR A 132 1.86 -16.07 -0.67
N ARG A 133 2.50 -16.63 -1.67
CA ARG A 133 3.62 -15.98 -2.38
C ARG A 133 3.13 -15.43 -3.72
N PRO A 134 3.31 -14.12 -4.01
CA PRO A 134 3.01 -13.56 -5.32
C PRO A 134 3.60 -14.39 -6.45
N GLY A 135 2.83 -14.60 -7.52
CA GLY A 135 3.19 -15.43 -8.66
C GLY A 135 2.85 -16.92 -8.53
N GLU A 136 2.48 -17.41 -7.35
CA GLU A 136 2.01 -18.78 -7.15
C GLU A 136 0.62 -18.97 -7.76
N LYS A 137 0.44 -20.03 -8.57
CA LYS A 137 -0.84 -20.36 -9.19
C LYS A 137 -1.67 -21.26 -8.28
N ILE A 138 -2.89 -20.84 -8.00
CA ILE A 138 -3.87 -21.61 -7.21
C ILE A 138 -4.99 -22.06 -8.13
N GLU A 139 -5.26 -23.36 -8.16
CA GLU A 139 -6.27 -24.01 -9.00
C GLU A 139 -7.32 -24.79 -8.19
N LYS A 140 -7.21 -24.81 -6.88
CA LYS A 140 -8.18 -25.51 -6.04
C LYS A 140 -9.54 -24.84 -6.17
N GLU A 141 -10.55 -25.61 -6.59
CA GLU A 141 -11.93 -25.13 -6.69
C GLU A 141 -12.53 -24.78 -5.33
N GLY A 142 -13.40 -23.78 -5.34
CA GLY A 142 -14.15 -23.32 -4.19
C GLY A 142 -13.95 -21.84 -3.90
N MET A 143 -14.55 -21.42 -2.79
CA MET A 143 -14.43 -20.05 -2.30
C MET A 143 -13.08 -19.86 -1.60
N HIS A 144 -12.39 -18.81 -1.94
CA HIS A 144 -11.11 -18.41 -1.37
C HIS A 144 -11.18 -17.02 -0.76
N THR A 145 -10.32 -16.77 0.21
CA THR A 145 -10.19 -15.46 0.86
C THR A 145 -8.74 -15.02 0.80
N LEU A 146 -8.47 -13.90 0.12
CA LEU A 146 -7.19 -13.22 0.14
C LEU A 146 -7.21 -12.13 1.21
N VAL A 147 -6.18 -12.10 2.05
CA VAL A 147 -5.92 -11.03 3.01
C VAL A 147 -4.52 -10.49 2.75
N VAL A 148 -4.40 -9.17 2.64
CA VAL A 148 -3.14 -8.46 2.49
C VAL A 148 -2.99 -7.51 3.67
N GLU A 149 -1.88 -7.59 4.39
CA GLU A 149 -1.54 -6.71 5.51
C GLU A 149 -0.25 -5.98 5.17
N ALA A 150 -0.21 -4.67 5.36
CA ALA A 150 0.96 -3.83 5.11
C ALA A 150 1.31 -3.00 6.34
N VAL A 151 2.61 -2.79 6.56
CA VAL A 151 3.15 -1.94 7.64
C VAL A 151 4.30 -1.13 7.07
N ASP A 152 4.27 0.18 7.24
CA ASP A 152 5.35 1.08 6.85
C ASP A 152 6.48 1.16 7.90
N SER A 153 7.51 1.94 7.62
CA SER A 153 8.66 2.11 8.53
C SER A 153 8.37 3.02 9.72
N ALA A 154 7.28 3.79 9.69
CA ALA A 154 6.79 4.59 10.82
C ALA A 154 5.89 3.78 11.77
N GLY A 155 5.41 2.60 11.33
CA GLY A 155 4.56 1.69 12.09
C GLY A 155 3.07 1.85 11.78
N ASN A 156 2.68 2.65 10.78
CA ASN A 156 1.30 2.74 10.31
C ASN A 156 0.93 1.45 9.56
N LYS A 157 -0.36 1.07 9.61
CA LYS A 157 -0.82 -0.24 9.14
C LYS A 157 -2.07 -0.12 8.31
N SER A 158 -2.16 -1.00 7.31
CA SER A 158 -3.37 -1.24 6.54
C SER A 158 -3.60 -2.72 6.34
N ASP A 159 -4.84 -3.09 6.15
CA ASP A 159 -5.25 -4.40 5.67
C ASP A 159 -6.32 -4.28 4.58
N ALA A 160 -6.33 -5.25 3.67
CA ALA A 160 -7.35 -5.40 2.64
C ALA A 160 -7.72 -6.87 2.49
N LYS A 161 -8.99 -7.12 2.17
CA LYS A 161 -9.54 -8.48 2.09
C LYS A 161 -10.48 -8.59 0.91
N ALA A 162 -10.36 -9.67 0.15
CA ALA A 162 -11.28 -10.04 -0.92
C ALA A 162 -11.69 -11.51 -0.82
N ARG A 163 -12.91 -11.82 -1.27
CA ARG A 163 -13.42 -13.18 -1.43
C ARG A 163 -13.72 -13.41 -2.90
N PHE A 164 -13.24 -14.52 -3.44
CA PHE A 164 -13.49 -14.92 -4.81
C PHE A 164 -13.68 -16.42 -4.91
N THR A 165 -14.23 -16.88 -6.03
CA THR A 165 -14.46 -18.31 -6.27
C THR A 165 -13.59 -18.77 -7.43
N ILE A 166 -12.89 -19.89 -7.25
CA ILE A 166 -12.26 -20.62 -8.36
C ILE A 166 -13.22 -21.70 -8.81
N ASP A 167 -13.60 -21.67 -10.10
CA ASP A 167 -14.53 -22.60 -10.71
C ASP A 167 -13.97 -23.06 -12.07
N HIS A 168 -13.75 -24.38 -12.18
CA HIS A 168 -13.31 -25.03 -13.41
C HIS A 168 -14.46 -25.77 -14.09
N THR A 169 -15.61 -25.86 -13.43
CA THR A 169 -16.73 -26.70 -13.89
C THR A 169 -17.41 -26.02 -15.07
N PRO A 170 -17.34 -26.61 -16.29
CA PRO A 170 -18.07 -26.05 -17.42
C PRO A 170 -19.58 -26.07 -17.16
N PRO A 171 -20.33 -25.06 -17.61
CA PRO A 171 -21.78 -25.08 -17.49
C PRO A 171 -22.38 -26.24 -18.28
N VAL A 172 -23.32 -26.97 -17.67
CA VAL A 172 -24.03 -28.06 -18.30
C VAL A 172 -25.35 -27.54 -18.86
N ILE A 173 -25.55 -27.72 -20.17
CA ILE A 173 -26.75 -27.30 -20.88
C ILE A 173 -27.65 -28.51 -21.10
N ARG A 174 -28.93 -28.40 -20.76
CA ARG A 174 -29.96 -29.44 -20.99
C ARG A 174 -31.08 -28.93 -21.88
N PHE A 175 -31.50 -29.82 -22.78
CA PHE A 175 -32.71 -29.63 -23.58
C PHE A 175 -33.83 -30.43 -22.99
N GLU A 176 -34.98 -29.79 -22.76
CA GLU A 176 -36.19 -30.44 -22.28
C GLU A 176 -37.22 -30.50 -23.40
N ASN A 177 -38.00 -31.58 -23.42
CA ASN A 177 -39.06 -31.86 -24.41
C ASN A 177 -38.62 -32.13 -25.84
N ILE A 178 -37.34 -32.18 -26.12
CA ILE A 178 -36.78 -32.61 -27.41
C ILE A 178 -35.59 -33.55 -27.17
N ARG A 179 -35.34 -34.44 -28.10
CA ARG A 179 -34.17 -35.33 -28.11
C ARG A 179 -33.46 -35.27 -29.45
N GLU A 180 -32.18 -35.48 -29.41
CA GLU A 180 -31.35 -35.52 -30.59
C GLU A 180 -31.77 -36.65 -31.52
N GLY A 181 -31.93 -36.36 -32.84
CA GLY A 181 -32.31 -37.35 -33.86
C GLY A 181 -33.78 -37.75 -33.90
N GLU A 182 -34.62 -37.26 -33.01
CA GLU A 182 -36.06 -37.55 -33.03
C GLU A 182 -36.82 -36.64 -33.99
N SER A 183 -37.81 -37.18 -34.69
CA SER A 183 -38.77 -36.45 -35.53
C SER A 183 -40.13 -36.35 -34.81
N TYR A 184 -40.76 -35.21 -34.89
CA TYR A 184 -42.03 -34.94 -34.22
C TYR A 184 -43.09 -34.56 -35.27
N GLU A 185 -44.28 -35.15 -35.13
CA GLU A 185 -45.43 -34.90 -36.03
C GLU A 185 -46.11 -33.56 -35.78
N LYS A 186 -45.90 -32.95 -34.62
CA LYS A 186 -46.57 -31.68 -34.18
C LYS A 186 -45.57 -30.71 -33.68
N GLU A 187 -45.96 -29.42 -33.63
CA GLU A 187 -45.20 -28.37 -32.97
C GLU A 187 -44.82 -28.77 -31.53
N ARG A 188 -43.59 -28.49 -31.19
CA ARG A 188 -43.03 -28.74 -29.85
C ARG A 188 -42.53 -27.50 -29.23
N LYS A 189 -42.93 -27.21 -28.00
CA LYS A 189 -42.30 -26.27 -27.11
C LYS A 189 -41.15 -26.96 -26.40
N PHE A 190 -39.97 -26.48 -26.49
CA PHE A 190 -38.78 -27.01 -25.80
C PHE A 190 -38.17 -25.95 -24.92
N TYR A 191 -37.37 -26.33 -23.96
CA TYR A 191 -36.65 -25.43 -23.06
C TYR A 191 -35.19 -25.80 -23.11
N ILE A 192 -34.35 -24.77 -22.96
CA ILE A 192 -32.92 -24.88 -22.77
C ILE A 192 -32.62 -24.33 -21.39
N ARG A 193 -31.97 -25.14 -20.57
CA ARG A 193 -31.63 -24.77 -19.19
C ARG A 193 -30.18 -25.10 -18.90
N THR A 194 -29.57 -24.35 -18.00
CA THR A 194 -28.33 -24.72 -17.32
C THR A 194 -28.63 -25.49 -16.04
N GLU A 195 -27.74 -26.37 -15.62
CA GLU A 195 -27.92 -27.11 -14.35
C GLU A 195 -27.70 -26.19 -13.15
N ASN A 196 -26.71 -25.28 -13.26
CA ASN A 196 -26.47 -24.28 -12.23
C ASN A 196 -27.34 -23.04 -12.50
N PRO A 197 -28.21 -22.63 -11.57
CA PRO A 197 -29.08 -21.46 -11.74
C PRO A 197 -28.31 -20.12 -11.85
N GLU A 198 -27.03 -20.08 -11.46
CA GLU A 198 -26.18 -18.89 -11.59
C GLU A 198 -25.58 -18.76 -13.00
N ASP A 199 -25.56 -19.85 -13.78
CA ASP A 199 -25.10 -19.82 -15.17
C ASP A 199 -26.07 -19.04 -16.05
N GLN A 200 -25.54 -18.12 -16.83
CA GLN A 200 -26.34 -17.28 -17.72
C GLN A 200 -26.22 -17.75 -19.18
N ILE A 201 -27.37 -17.89 -19.85
CA ILE A 201 -27.42 -18.13 -21.29
C ILE A 201 -27.35 -16.77 -22.01
N GLU A 202 -26.23 -16.43 -22.57
CA GLU A 202 -26.03 -15.17 -23.27
C GLU A 202 -26.92 -15.07 -24.53
N TYR A 203 -26.97 -16.14 -25.31
CA TYR A 203 -27.86 -16.23 -26.47
C TYR A 203 -28.04 -17.69 -26.95
N ILE A 204 -29.12 -17.91 -27.68
CA ILE A 204 -29.40 -19.15 -28.39
C ILE A 204 -29.42 -18.84 -29.89
N LYS A 205 -28.91 -19.75 -30.74
CA LYS A 205 -29.06 -19.68 -32.17
C LYS A 205 -29.89 -20.83 -32.67
N ILE A 206 -30.90 -20.54 -33.49
CA ILE A 206 -31.67 -21.54 -34.28
C ILE A 206 -31.41 -21.28 -35.75
N ASN A 207 -30.90 -22.28 -36.47
CA ASN A 207 -30.53 -22.17 -37.87
C ASN A 207 -29.63 -20.93 -38.14
N GLY A 208 -28.68 -20.65 -37.25
CA GLY A 208 -27.75 -19.52 -37.34
C GLY A 208 -28.29 -18.17 -36.89
N ALA A 209 -29.59 -18.00 -36.67
CA ALA A 209 -30.18 -16.76 -36.21
C ALA A 209 -30.24 -16.67 -34.67
N LYS A 210 -29.76 -15.57 -34.09
CA LYS A 210 -29.88 -15.32 -32.65
C LYS A 210 -31.35 -15.20 -32.25
N GLN A 211 -31.71 -15.86 -31.15
CA GLN A 211 -33.02 -15.79 -30.51
C GLN A 211 -32.90 -14.94 -29.23
N LYS A 212 -33.99 -14.28 -28.87
CA LYS A 212 -34.07 -13.60 -27.55
C LYS A 212 -34.30 -14.67 -26.47
N SER A 213 -33.57 -14.55 -25.36
CA SER A 213 -33.94 -15.24 -24.11
C SER A 213 -35.18 -14.55 -23.52
N GLU A 214 -36.23 -15.30 -23.29
CA GLU A 214 -37.37 -14.82 -22.48
C GLU A 214 -37.11 -15.08 -21.00
#